data_d11ad6e56d51679518b1723b03d02f9b
#
_entry.id   d11ad6e56d51679518b1723b03d02f9b
#
_cell.length_a   1.000
_cell.length_b   1.000
_cell.length_c   1.000
_cell.angle_alpha   90.00
_cell.angle_beta   90.00
_cell.angle_gamma   90.00
#
_symmetry.space_group_name_H-M   'P 1'
#
loop_
_entity.id
_entity.type
_entity.pdbx_description
1 polymer ?
#
loop_
_entity_poly.entity_id
_entity_poly.type
_entity_poly.pdbx_seq_one_letter_code
_entity_poly.pdbx_strand_id
1 'polypeptide(L)'
;VGERYGIEVERLQSPGAKRSAEEKEALYRLNERAASYFQETLYGPGEGKRALEYLKGRGVDERMGRRFYLGYAPQSGPGLAGYLKKQDLSLKDAVRIGLVSDRGGERYGEKFFGRVMFPIADAAGKIVGFGGRVLGQGMPKYLNSSETPLFRKHATVYGLFQAKESIREKDRVIVVEGYLDVVALAQFGIGDVVATLGTALTPDHVRLLGRYTKNIIALFDGDAAGRKAAARSFEIFVEAGLMGRGAFLPKDHDPDSFVRAHGKDGLEKLLGEAVPLADYYFTWLEEGYGRSLEGKSRIAQEINRVLAKVRNPFEADLLVRRAVDQLNIRETLLRAPLGQGEVRPAAKTPAQRPADSAPAQDAAERSLIGLMLRFPATIERVERDAGADGLVGPEWKDVFNAIVSEWRERGRVDGASLTAKLSPERAADIAALMLESEAVEEAEAAKMLGDVIAHLQRRHLRGLERDLRRAIRIAEEKKDEKTKKERMLEWQEVVRRERQLMRQWSASRTETQ
;
A
#
# COMPACT_ATOMS: atom_id res chain seq x y z
N VAL A 1 -28.92 -1.26 -20.23
CA VAL A 1 -29.23 -1.36 -21.69
C VAL A 1 -30.45 -2.24 -21.85
N GLY A 2 -30.57 -3.39 -21.15
CA GLY A 2 -31.73 -4.29 -21.26
C GLY A 2 -33.07 -3.63 -20.89
N GLU A 3 -33.12 -2.87 -19.77
CA GLU A 3 -34.33 -2.16 -19.33
C GLU A 3 -34.87 -1.12 -20.34
N ARG A 4 -33.99 -0.55 -21.17
CA ARG A 4 -34.36 0.46 -22.16
C ARG A 4 -34.99 -0.15 -23.42
N TYR A 5 -34.89 -1.47 -23.60
CA TYR A 5 -35.38 -2.21 -24.78
C TYR A 5 -36.37 -3.32 -24.41
N GLY A 6 -36.80 -3.42 -23.15
CA GLY A 6 -37.75 -4.44 -22.70
C GLY A 6 -37.25 -5.88 -22.82
N ILE A 7 -35.95 -6.08 -22.87
CA ILE A 7 -35.33 -7.41 -22.95
C ILE A 7 -35.05 -7.87 -21.52
N GLU A 8 -35.82 -8.83 -21.03
CA GLU A 8 -35.49 -9.58 -19.82
C GLU A 8 -34.19 -10.37 -20.07
N VAL A 9 -33.06 -9.84 -19.61
CA VAL A 9 -31.80 -10.57 -19.59
C VAL A 9 -31.86 -11.51 -18.39
N GLU A 10 -32.36 -12.70 -18.56
CA GLU A 10 -32.10 -13.80 -17.64
C GLU A 10 -30.59 -13.99 -17.53
N ARG A 11 -30.01 -13.43 -16.49
CA ARG A 11 -28.64 -13.78 -16.12
C ARG A 11 -28.67 -15.23 -15.67
N LEU A 12 -28.29 -16.13 -16.56
CA LEU A 12 -27.91 -17.51 -16.23
C LEU A 12 -26.74 -17.46 -15.26
N GLN A 13 -27.05 -17.19 -13.99
CA GLN A 13 -26.05 -17.27 -12.91
C GLN A 13 -25.85 -18.75 -12.64
N SER A 14 -24.63 -19.22 -12.85
CA SER A 14 -24.27 -20.56 -12.39
C SER A 14 -24.62 -20.73 -10.90
N PRO A 15 -25.03 -21.92 -10.45
CA PRO A 15 -25.41 -22.13 -9.04
C PRO A 15 -24.33 -21.65 -8.06
N GLY A 16 -23.04 -21.73 -8.42
CA GLY A 16 -21.94 -21.20 -7.63
C GLY A 16 -21.90 -19.67 -7.54
N ALA A 17 -22.26 -18.94 -8.62
CA ALA A 17 -22.32 -17.47 -8.62
C ALA A 17 -23.47 -16.96 -7.74
N LYS A 18 -24.63 -17.65 -7.75
CA LYS A 18 -25.78 -17.32 -6.90
C LYS A 18 -25.41 -17.49 -5.40
N ARG A 19 -24.80 -18.60 -5.05
CA ARG A 19 -24.35 -18.88 -3.66
C ARG A 19 -23.32 -17.85 -3.18
N SER A 20 -22.35 -17.47 -4.03
CA SER A 20 -21.38 -16.42 -3.69
C SER A 20 -22.02 -15.04 -3.51
N ALA A 21 -23.08 -14.72 -4.26
CA ALA A 21 -23.83 -13.47 -4.10
C ALA A 21 -24.63 -13.47 -2.79
N GLU A 22 -25.29 -14.56 -2.45
CA GLU A 22 -26.02 -14.74 -1.19
C GLU A 22 -25.11 -14.64 0.04
N GLU A 23 -23.91 -15.27 -0.02
CA GLU A 23 -22.90 -15.13 1.03
C GLU A 23 -22.46 -13.67 1.21
N LYS A 24 -22.15 -12.96 0.14
CA LYS A 24 -21.78 -11.54 0.22
C LYS A 24 -22.89 -10.70 0.81
N GLU A 25 -24.12 -10.92 0.43
CA GLU A 25 -25.27 -10.18 0.95
C GLU A 25 -25.48 -10.44 2.46
N ALA A 26 -25.21 -11.65 2.94
CA ALA A 26 -25.22 -11.96 4.36
C ALA A 26 -24.13 -11.18 5.12
N LEU A 27 -22.92 -11.06 4.55
CA LEU A 27 -21.84 -10.27 5.13
C LEU A 27 -22.14 -8.76 5.15
N TYR A 28 -22.77 -8.22 4.11
CA TYR A 28 -23.23 -6.82 4.09
C TYR A 28 -24.26 -6.57 5.20
N ARG A 29 -25.24 -7.46 5.36
CA ARG A 29 -26.23 -7.35 6.44
C ARG A 29 -25.61 -7.32 7.83
N LEU A 30 -24.56 -8.11 8.06
CA LEU A 30 -23.80 -8.07 9.32
C LEU A 30 -23.16 -6.70 9.56
N ASN A 31 -22.50 -6.12 8.56
CA ASN A 31 -21.93 -4.78 8.66
C ASN A 31 -23.01 -3.70 8.91
N GLU A 32 -24.15 -3.78 8.23
CA GLU A 32 -25.26 -2.85 8.44
C GLU A 32 -25.82 -2.95 9.86
N ARG A 33 -26.00 -4.16 10.39
CA ARG A 33 -26.44 -4.38 11.78
C ARG A 33 -25.42 -3.85 12.79
N ALA A 34 -24.13 -4.05 12.54
CA ALA A 34 -23.09 -3.48 13.36
C ALA A 34 -23.08 -1.94 13.32
N ALA A 35 -23.27 -1.34 12.15
CA ALA A 35 -23.38 0.12 12.01
C ALA A 35 -24.58 0.67 12.78
N SER A 36 -25.76 0.02 12.66
CA SER A 36 -26.97 0.38 13.42
C SER A 36 -26.72 0.31 14.93
N TYR A 37 -26.12 -0.79 15.41
CA TYR A 37 -25.77 -0.97 16.82
C TYR A 37 -24.86 0.15 17.33
N PHE A 38 -23.80 0.50 16.60
CA PHE A 38 -22.90 1.57 17.00
C PHE A 38 -23.59 2.94 16.96
N GLN A 39 -24.48 3.17 15.99
CA GLN A 39 -25.23 4.41 15.90
C GLN A 39 -26.26 4.54 17.03
N GLU A 40 -27.01 3.49 17.34
CA GLU A 40 -27.93 3.43 18.47
C GLU A 40 -27.20 3.65 19.80
N THR A 41 -26.00 3.10 19.95
CA THR A 41 -25.16 3.30 21.14
C THR A 41 -24.67 4.75 21.24
N LEU A 42 -24.33 5.40 20.13
CA LEU A 42 -23.89 6.81 20.13
C LEU A 42 -25.01 7.77 20.56
N TYR A 43 -26.22 7.59 19.99
CA TYR A 43 -27.33 8.51 20.20
C TYR A 43 -28.28 8.09 21.33
N GLY A 44 -28.12 6.88 21.82
CA GLY A 44 -28.91 6.34 22.94
C GLY A 44 -28.46 6.81 24.32
N PRO A 45 -29.20 6.41 25.37
CA PRO A 45 -28.79 6.67 26.73
C PRO A 45 -27.56 5.85 27.11
N GLY A 46 -26.61 6.45 27.86
CA GLY A 46 -25.46 5.75 28.42
C GLY A 46 -24.10 6.25 27.91
N GLU A 47 -23.19 5.34 27.59
CA GLU A 47 -21.78 5.63 27.27
C GLU A 47 -21.59 6.51 26.02
N GLY A 48 -22.57 6.57 25.13
CA GLY A 48 -22.53 7.40 23.91
C GLY A 48 -22.41 8.91 24.19
N LYS A 49 -22.85 9.40 25.35
CA LYS A 49 -22.80 10.83 25.70
C LYS A 49 -21.40 11.42 25.57
N ARG A 50 -20.38 10.73 26.10
CA ARG A 50 -18.98 11.17 26.02
C ARG A 50 -18.49 11.26 24.57
N ALA A 51 -18.90 10.33 23.72
CA ALA A 51 -18.58 10.34 22.31
C ALA A 51 -19.30 11.47 21.56
N LEU A 52 -20.55 11.76 21.90
CA LEU A 52 -21.28 12.91 21.37
C LEU A 52 -20.64 14.25 21.78
N GLU A 53 -20.24 14.39 23.04
CA GLU A 53 -19.53 15.59 23.53
C GLU A 53 -18.21 15.79 22.78
N TYR A 54 -17.46 14.71 22.56
CA TYR A 54 -16.25 14.73 21.75
C TYR A 54 -16.52 15.20 20.31
N LEU A 55 -17.55 14.64 19.64
CA LEU A 55 -17.93 15.04 18.27
C LEU A 55 -18.40 16.49 18.22
N LYS A 56 -19.23 16.95 19.20
CA LYS A 56 -19.64 18.34 19.33
C LYS A 56 -18.46 19.28 19.52
N GLY A 57 -17.50 18.91 20.40
CA GLY A 57 -16.25 19.65 20.59
C GLY A 57 -15.41 19.74 19.30
N ARG A 58 -15.59 18.77 18.39
CA ARG A 58 -15.04 18.78 17.04
C ARG A 58 -15.96 19.46 16.01
N GLY A 59 -17.03 20.16 16.45
CA GLY A 59 -17.98 20.88 15.57
C GLY A 59 -18.84 19.99 14.68
N VAL A 60 -18.89 18.70 14.94
CA VAL A 60 -19.74 17.76 14.19
C VAL A 60 -21.13 17.77 14.83
N ASP A 61 -22.14 18.23 14.11
CA ASP A 61 -23.54 18.19 14.54
C ASP A 61 -24.16 16.79 14.34
N GLU A 62 -25.33 16.57 14.95
CA GLU A 62 -26.02 15.28 14.85
C GLU A 62 -26.42 14.93 13.41
N ARG A 63 -26.84 15.90 12.62
CA ARG A 63 -27.23 15.70 11.22
C ARG A 63 -26.04 15.17 10.41
N MET A 64 -24.87 15.76 10.59
CA MET A 64 -23.65 15.32 9.92
C MET A 64 -23.19 13.96 10.46
N GLY A 65 -23.24 13.73 11.76
CA GLY A 65 -22.96 12.43 12.35
C GLY A 65 -23.83 11.31 11.77
N ARG A 66 -25.15 11.57 11.61
CA ARG A 66 -26.08 10.61 10.97
C ARG A 66 -25.79 10.42 9.48
N ARG A 67 -25.47 11.48 8.74
CA ARG A 67 -25.10 11.42 7.32
C ARG A 67 -23.90 10.51 7.07
N PHE A 68 -22.93 10.51 7.96
CA PHE A 68 -21.74 9.65 7.89
C PHE A 68 -21.88 8.36 8.71
N TYR A 69 -23.08 8.03 9.21
CA TYR A 69 -23.38 6.84 10.00
C TYR A 69 -22.52 6.70 11.25
N LEU A 70 -22.02 7.82 11.83
CA LEU A 70 -21.14 7.79 12.99
C LEU A 70 -21.80 7.04 14.15
N GLY A 71 -20.98 6.27 14.87
CA GLY A 71 -21.42 5.43 15.97
C GLY A 71 -20.44 5.44 17.14
N TYR A 72 -20.74 4.67 18.16
CA TYR A 72 -19.86 4.44 19.28
C TYR A 72 -19.82 2.96 19.65
N ALA A 73 -18.63 2.39 19.74
CA ALA A 73 -18.40 1.07 20.31
C ALA A 73 -18.20 1.22 21.83
N PRO A 74 -19.11 0.69 22.67
CA PRO A 74 -19.06 0.88 24.12
C PRO A 74 -17.82 0.23 24.72
N GLN A 75 -17.40 0.69 25.88
CA GLN A 75 -16.26 0.14 26.62
C GLN A 75 -16.66 -1.01 27.53
N SER A 76 -17.92 -1.05 27.94
CA SER A 76 -18.49 -2.03 28.86
C SER A 76 -19.75 -2.71 28.31
N GLY A 77 -20.23 -3.75 28.99
CA GLY A 77 -21.44 -4.45 28.61
C GLY A 77 -21.22 -5.60 27.59
N PRO A 78 -22.33 -6.13 27.05
CA PRO A 78 -22.28 -7.31 26.16
C PRO A 78 -21.67 -7.03 24.78
N GLY A 79 -21.43 -5.77 24.43
CA GLY A 79 -20.81 -5.34 23.19
C GLY A 79 -21.53 -5.77 21.93
N LEU A 80 -20.84 -5.65 20.79
CA LEU A 80 -21.35 -6.04 19.48
C LEU A 80 -21.56 -7.56 19.39
N ALA A 81 -20.67 -8.38 19.94
CA ALA A 81 -20.80 -9.83 19.90
C ALA A 81 -22.10 -10.32 20.60
N GLY A 82 -22.40 -9.73 21.77
CA GLY A 82 -23.65 -10.00 22.48
C GLY A 82 -24.90 -9.54 21.74
N TYR A 83 -24.82 -8.38 21.07
CA TYR A 83 -25.90 -7.87 20.23
C TYR A 83 -26.16 -8.80 19.04
N LEU A 84 -25.12 -9.18 18.28
CA LEU A 84 -25.27 -10.07 17.12
C LEU A 84 -25.82 -11.42 17.51
N LYS A 85 -25.40 -11.99 18.66
CA LYS A 85 -25.92 -13.25 19.19
C LYS A 85 -27.43 -13.15 19.50
N LYS A 86 -27.88 -12.04 20.10
CA LYS A 86 -29.32 -11.82 20.38
C LYS A 86 -30.17 -11.68 19.12
N GLN A 87 -29.57 -11.28 18.00
CA GLN A 87 -30.22 -11.16 16.69
C GLN A 87 -30.09 -12.43 15.85
N ASP A 88 -29.60 -13.53 16.43
CA ASP A 88 -29.36 -14.80 15.74
C ASP A 88 -28.49 -14.68 14.48
N LEU A 89 -27.48 -13.79 14.55
CA LEU A 89 -26.56 -13.52 13.46
C LEU A 89 -25.24 -14.31 13.65
N SER A 90 -24.67 -14.79 12.54
CA SER A 90 -23.46 -15.61 12.51
C SER A 90 -22.24 -14.89 13.08
N LEU A 91 -21.79 -15.29 14.28
CA LEU A 91 -20.54 -14.78 14.86
C LEU A 91 -19.30 -15.26 14.09
N LYS A 92 -19.36 -16.43 13.43
CA LYS A 92 -18.27 -16.91 12.54
C LYS A 92 -18.08 -15.97 11.35
N ASP A 93 -19.17 -15.53 10.72
CA ASP A 93 -19.10 -14.55 9.63
C ASP A 93 -18.70 -13.17 10.15
N ALA A 94 -19.10 -12.79 11.37
CA ALA A 94 -18.65 -11.56 12.01
C ALA A 94 -17.13 -11.56 12.27
N VAL A 95 -16.53 -12.70 12.61
CA VAL A 95 -15.06 -12.88 12.65
C VAL A 95 -14.45 -12.73 11.26
N ARG A 96 -15.04 -13.38 10.25
CA ARG A 96 -14.56 -13.35 8.86
C ARG A 96 -14.49 -11.94 8.28
N ILE A 97 -15.41 -11.05 8.66
CA ILE A 97 -15.40 -9.62 8.25
C ILE A 97 -14.77 -8.69 9.30
N GLY A 98 -14.18 -9.27 10.35
CA GLY A 98 -13.37 -8.53 11.32
C GLY A 98 -14.17 -7.58 12.22
N LEU A 99 -15.42 -7.91 12.53
CA LEU A 99 -16.24 -7.19 13.51
C LEU A 99 -15.95 -7.63 14.94
N VAL A 100 -15.66 -8.91 15.12
CA VAL A 100 -15.30 -9.54 16.39
C VAL A 100 -14.07 -10.41 16.20
N SER A 101 -13.41 -10.82 17.29
CA SER A 101 -12.26 -11.74 17.28
C SER A 101 -12.69 -13.10 17.85
N ASP A 102 -12.20 -14.19 17.27
CA ASP A 102 -12.33 -15.53 17.83
C ASP A 102 -11.29 -15.72 18.95
N ARG A 103 -11.74 -16.16 20.13
CA ARG A 103 -10.90 -16.46 21.30
C ARG A 103 -10.82 -17.96 21.61
N GLY A 104 -11.32 -18.79 20.71
CA GLY A 104 -11.42 -20.24 20.89
C GLY A 104 -12.59 -20.68 21.77
N GLY A 105 -13.09 -21.90 21.56
CA GLY A 105 -14.17 -22.48 22.34
C GLY A 105 -15.49 -21.69 22.29
N GLU A 106 -15.87 -21.21 21.10
CA GLU A 106 -17.07 -20.38 20.88
C GLU A 106 -17.12 -19.09 21.70
N ARG A 107 -15.97 -18.61 22.17
CA ARG A 107 -15.83 -17.30 22.83
C ARG A 107 -15.40 -16.25 21.82
N TYR A 108 -16.12 -15.15 21.80
CA TYR A 108 -15.87 -14.03 20.87
C TYR A 108 -15.52 -12.79 21.67
N GLY A 109 -14.52 -12.04 21.18
CA GLY A 109 -14.08 -10.78 21.77
C GLY A 109 -14.43 -9.60 20.90
N GLU A 110 -14.67 -8.45 21.54
CA GLU A 110 -14.87 -7.20 20.82
C GLU A 110 -13.57 -6.78 20.13
N LYS A 111 -13.66 -6.39 18.86
CA LYS A 111 -12.54 -5.78 18.14
C LYS A 111 -12.48 -4.28 18.39
N PHE A 112 -13.63 -3.64 18.43
CA PHE A 112 -13.76 -2.22 18.69
C PHE A 112 -14.41 -2.01 20.05
N PHE A 113 -13.78 -1.23 20.90
CA PHE A 113 -14.31 -0.86 22.22
C PHE A 113 -13.78 0.52 22.64
N GLY A 114 -14.60 1.32 23.30
CA GLY A 114 -14.27 2.69 23.71
C GLY A 114 -13.94 3.62 22.56
N ARG A 115 -14.57 3.43 21.38
CA ARG A 115 -14.20 4.14 20.14
C ARG A 115 -15.39 4.80 19.48
N VAL A 116 -15.16 6.00 18.97
CA VAL A 116 -16.03 6.61 17.95
C VAL A 116 -15.84 5.81 16.66
N MET A 117 -16.96 5.35 16.09
CA MET A 117 -16.97 4.48 14.92
C MET A 117 -17.30 5.26 13.64
N PHE A 118 -16.54 4.99 12.61
CA PHE A 118 -16.66 5.54 11.26
C PHE A 118 -16.96 4.39 10.30
N PRO A 119 -18.24 4.11 10.01
CA PRO A 119 -18.59 3.10 9.03
C PRO A 119 -18.09 3.50 7.64
N ILE A 120 -17.42 2.58 6.96
CA ILE A 120 -16.84 2.78 5.64
C ILE A 120 -17.81 2.18 4.63
N ALA A 121 -18.38 3.03 3.77
CA ALA A 121 -19.29 2.61 2.71
C ALA A 121 -18.55 2.50 1.37
N ASP A 122 -18.97 1.53 0.55
CA ASP A 122 -18.58 1.49 -0.86
C ASP A 122 -19.34 2.57 -1.68
N ALA A 123 -19.05 2.66 -2.98
CA ALA A 123 -19.70 3.63 -3.86
C ALA A 123 -21.22 3.46 -4.00
N ALA A 124 -21.76 2.27 -3.68
CA ALA A 124 -23.20 2.00 -3.66
C ALA A 124 -23.86 2.36 -2.32
N GLY A 125 -23.06 2.66 -1.28
CA GLY A 125 -23.53 2.98 0.06
C GLY A 125 -23.61 1.79 1.01
N LYS A 126 -23.20 0.59 0.57
CA LYS A 126 -23.14 -0.60 1.44
C LYS A 126 -21.94 -0.51 2.36
N ILE A 127 -22.14 -0.77 3.66
CA ILE A 127 -21.06 -0.75 4.64
C ILE A 127 -20.13 -1.96 4.44
N VAL A 128 -18.84 -1.68 4.19
CA VAL A 128 -17.82 -2.69 3.89
C VAL A 128 -16.83 -2.90 5.04
N GLY A 129 -16.73 -1.95 5.98
CA GLY A 129 -15.82 -2.00 7.10
C GLY A 129 -15.98 -0.80 8.03
N PHE A 130 -15.04 -0.66 8.97
CA PHE A 130 -15.12 0.36 10.01
C PHE A 130 -13.73 0.92 10.32
N GLY A 131 -13.68 2.21 10.59
CA GLY A 131 -12.63 2.88 11.34
C GLY A 131 -13.10 3.15 12.76
N GLY A 132 -12.22 3.05 13.74
CA GLY A 132 -12.55 3.33 15.14
C GLY A 132 -11.51 4.23 15.78
N ARG A 133 -11.90 5.44 16.25
CA ARG A 133 -11.03 6.35 16.97
C ARG A 133 -11.24 6.23 18.48
N VAL A 134 -10.17 5.94 19.23
CA VAL A 134 -10.26 5.84 20.70
C VAL A 134 -10.56 7.21 21.32
N LEU A 135 -11.40 7.20 22.35
CA LEU A 135 -11.61 8.36 23.21
C LEU A 135 -10.59 8.34 24.37
N GLY A 136 -9.77 9.38 24.47
CA GLY A 136 -8.70 9.49 25.48
C GLY A 136 -7.35 8.96 24.98
N GLN A 137 -6.54 8.42 25.91
CA GLN A 137 -5.12 8.07 25.68
C GLN A 137 -4.89 6.61 25.20
N GLY A 138 -5.92 5.89 24.78
CA GLY A 138 -5.79 4.51 24.31
C GLY A 138 -4.99 4.39 22.99
N MET A 139 -4.25 3.31 22.85
CA MET A 139 -3.51 2.98 21.61
C MET A 139 -4.12 1.74 20.92
N PRO A 140 -4.09 1.66 19.60
CA PRO A 140 -3.74 2.74 18.65
C PRO A 140 -4.81 3.82 18.61
N LYS A 141 -4.43 5.08 18.29
CA LYS A 141 -5.37 6.21 18.16
C LYS A 141 -6.51 5.89 17.17
N TYR A 142 -6.17 5.32 16.03
CA TYR A 142 -7.12 4.81 15.04
C TYR A 142 -6.92 3.32 14.84
N LEU A 143 -8.02 2.58 14.79
CA LEU A 143 -8.06 1.16 14.49
C LEU A 143 -9.02 0.93 13.31
N ASN A 144 -8.55 0.30 12.24
CA ASN A 144 -9.34 0.01 11.06
C ASN A 144 -9.66 -1.48 10.95
N SER A 145 -10.75 -1.81 10.26
CA SER A 145 -11.02 -3.18 9.84
C SER A 145 -9.80 -3.75 9.10
N SER A 146 -9.54 -5.03 9.28
CA SER A 146 -8.56 -5.77 8.49
C SER A 146 -9.05 -5.93 7.04
N GLU A 147 -8.19 -6.39 6.14
CA GLU A 147 -8.63 -6.84 4.81
C GLU A 147 -9.67 -7.96 4.95
N THR A 148 -10.77 -7.87 4.19
CA THR A 148 -11.88 -8.82 4.23
C THR A 148 -12.40 -9.11 2.82
N PRO A 149 -13.29 -10.09 2.62
CA PRO A 149 -13.94 -10.29 1.33
C PRO A 149 -14.71 -9.08 0.81
N LEU A 150 -15.14 -8.16 1.70
CA LEU A 150 -15.87 -6.94 1.37
C LEU A 150 -15.00 -5.69 1.33
N PHE A 151 -13.85 -5.68 2.01
CA PHE A 151 -13.07 -4.47 2.30
C PHE A 151 -11.61 -4.61 1.92
N ARG A 152 -11.12 -3.70 1.08
CA ARG A 152 -9.72 -3.56 0.68
C ARG A 152 -9.27 -2.12 0.90
N LYS A 153 -8.40 -1.89 1.87
CA LYS A 153 -7.91 -0.55 2.23
C LYS A 153 -7.28 0.20 1.06
N HIS A 154 -6.50 -0.52 0.25
CA HIS A 154 -5.78 0.04 -0.88
C HIS A 154 -6.67 0.43 -2.08
N ALA A 155 -7.95 0.04 -2.07
CA ALA A 155 -8.90 0.28 -3.15
C ALA A 155 -10.23 0.91 -2.67
N THR A 156 -10.30 1.34 -1.41
CA THR A 156 -11.49 1.95 -0.81
C THR A 156 -11.11 3.30 -0.20
N VAL A 157 -11.92 4.33 -0.42
CA VAL A 157 -11.79 5.63 0.23
C VAL A 157 -13.00 5.92 1.11
N TYR A 158 -12.80 6.62 2.23
CA TYR A 158 -13.87 7.04 3.12
C TYR A 158 -14.63 8.24 2.54
N GLY A 159 -15.93 8.24 2.70
CA GLY A 159 -16.79 9.37 2.33
C GLY A 159 -17.21 9.41 0.86
N LEU A 160 -16.77 8.47 0.00
CA LEU A 160 -17.10 8.51 -1.44
C LEU A 160 -18.60 8.44 -1.72
N PHE A 161 -19.35 7.63 -0.99
CA PHE A 161 -20.81 7.54 -1.14
C PHE A 161 -21.47 8.89 -0.87
N GLN A 162 -21.05 9.59 0.18
CA GLN A 162 -21.58 10.90 0.56
C GLN A 162 -21.11 12.01 -0.38
N ALA A 163 -19.94 11.86 -0.99
CA ALA A 163 -19.29 12.90 -1.80
C ALA A 163 -19.63 12.81 -3.30
N LYS A 164 -20.06 11.66 -3.82
CA LYS A 164 -20.16 11.36 -5.25
C LYS A 164 -20.98 12.37 -6.07
N GLU A 165 -22.07 12.90 -5.50
CA GLU A 165 -22.91 13.90 -6.16
C GLU A 165 -22.18 15.25 -6.24
N SER A 166 -21.62 15.72 -5.11
CA SER A 166 -20.84 16.96 -5.07
C SER A 166 -19.59 16.89 -5.96
N ILE A 167 -18.94 15.72 -6.05
CA ILE A 167 -17.81 15.50 -6.97
C ILE A 167 -18.26 15.70 -8.42
N ARG A 168 -19.43 15.17 -8.81
CA ARG A 168 -19.96 15.30 -10.17
C ARG A 168 -20.36 16.74 -10.49
N GLU A 169 -21.03 17.40 -9.53
CA GLU A 169 -21.49 18.78 -9.70
C GLU A 169 -20.33 19.77 -9.85
N LYS A 170 -19.27 19.59 -9.05
CA LYS A 170 -18.10 20.47 -9.06
C LYS A 170 -17.00 20.03 -10.03
N ASP A 171 -17.15 18.84 -10.63
CA ASP A 171 -16.11 18.14 -11.39
C ASP A 171 -14.73 18.18 -10.66
N ARG A 172 -14.74 17.94 -9.35
CA ARG A 172 -13.56 17.99 -8.49
C ARG A 172 -13.69 17.00 -7.34
N VAL A 173 -12.58 16.39 -6.91
CA VAL A 173 -12.50 15.65 -5.65
C VAL A 173 -11.29 16.09 -4.85
N ILE A 174 -11.49 16.28 -3.54
CA ILE A 174 -10.45 16.61 -2.57
C ILE A 174 -10.12 15.34 -1.81
N VAL A 175 -8.84 14.98 -1.74
CA VAL A 175 -8.34 13.82 -1.00
C VAL A 175 -7.60 14.30 0.24
N VAL A 176 -8.03 13.85 1.42
CA VAL A 176 -7.40 14.09 2.72
C VAL A 176 -6.96 12.78 3.36
N GLU A 177 -6.31 12.81 4.52
CA GLU A 177 -5.81 11.60 5.18
C GLU A 177 -6.79 11.00 6.20
N GLY A 178 -7.57 11.84 6.89
CA GLY A 178 -8.34 11.45 8.07
C GLY A 178 -9.86 11.43 7.89
N TYR A 179 -10.52 10.54 8.62
CA TYR A 179 -11.99 10.44 8.67
C TYR A 179 -12.65 11.73 9.17
N LEU A 180 -12.08 12.31 10.24
CA LEU A 180 -12.63 13.53 10.82
C LEU A 180 -12.46 14.74 9.91
N ASP A 181 -11.40 14.76 9.10
CA ASP A 181 -11.19 15.84 8.13
C ASP A 181 -12.33 15.83 7.09
N VAL A 182 -12.72 14.65 6.59
CA VAL A 182 -13.87 14.53 5.69
C VAL A 182 -15.15 15.04 6.35
N VAL A 183 -15.42 14.60 7.57
CA VAL A 183 -16.66 14.98 8.28
C VAL A 183 -16.66 16.49 8.61
N ALA A 184 -15.52 17.04 9.04
CA ALA A 184 -15.38 18.47 9.31
C ALA A 184 -15.56 19.32 8.05
N LEU A 185 -14.88 18.98 6.96
CA LEU A 185 -15.02 19.70 5.70
C LEU A 185 -16.47 19.65 5.16
N ALA A 186 -17.11 18.47 5.26
CA ALA A 186 -18.52 18.31 4.88
C ALA A 186 -19.46 19.14 5.75
N GLN A 187 -19.16 19.30 7.06
CA GLN A 187 -19.91 20.16 7.99
C GLN A 187 -19.88 21.63 7.55
N PHE A 188 -18.76 22.09 6.98
CA PHE A 188 -18.61 23.44 6.43
C PHE A 188 -19.12 23.57 4.99
N GLY A 189 -19.82 22.54 4.44
CA GLY A 189 -20.42 22.59 3.10
C GLY A 189 -19.44 22.28 1.96
N ILE A 190 -18.29 21.64 2.26
CA ILE A 190 -17.35 21.14 1.27
C ILE A 190 -17.60 19.64 1.12
N GLY A 191 -18.52 19.30 0.19
CA GLY A 191 -19.04 17.93 0.06
C GLY A 191 -18.26 17.02 -0.87
N ASP A 192 -17.33 17.55 -1.65
CA ASP A 192 -16.52 16.86 -2.65
C ASP A 192 -15.20 16.29 -2.07
N VAL A 193 -15.23 15.83 -0.82
CA VAL A 193 -14.05 15.38 -0.05
C VAL A 193 -14.14 13.91 0.31
N VAL A 194 -13.01 13.21 0.21
CA VAL A 194 -12.81 11.81 0.58
C VAL A 194 -11.50 11.64 1.34
N ALA A 195 -11.36 10.56 2.12
CA ALA A 195 -10.08 10.26 2.79
C ALA A 195 -9.55 8.88 2.46
N THR A 196 -8.23 8.73 2.58
CA THR A 196 -7.58 7.43 2.68
C THR A 196 -7.86 6.79 4.05
N LEU A 197 -7.55 5.50 4.21
CA LEU A 197 -7.99 4.71 5.37
C LEU A 197 -6.83 4.39 6.33
N GLY A 198 -6.07 5.42 6.73
CA GLY A 198 -4.86 5.24 7.56
C GLY A 198 -3.73 4.52 6.81
N THR A 199 -3.75 4.62 5.50
CA THR A 199 -2.70 4.18 4.58
C THR A 199 -2.37 5.33 3.64
N ALA A 200 -1.15 5.35 3.08
CA ALA A 200 -0.84 6.30 2.02
C ALA A 200 -1.80 6.15 0.82
N LEU A 201 -1.96 7.21 0.06
CA LEU A 201 -2.67 7.18 -1.23
C LEU A 201 -2.09 6.05 -2.11
N THR A 202 -2.92 5.39 -2.91
CA THR A 202 -2.51 4.29 -3.80
C THR A 202 -2.99 4.55 -5.23
N PRO A 203 -2.39 3.89 -6.24
CA PRO A 203 -2.88 3.97 -7.61
C PRO A 203 -4.33 3.50 -7.76
N ASP A 204 -4.79 2.55 -6.96
CA ASP A 204 -6.17 2.07 -7.01
C ASP A 204 -7.16 3.10 -6.46
N HIS A 205 -6.80 3.85 -5.41
CA HIS A 205 -7.58 5.00 -4.94
C HIS A 205 -7.73 6.05 -6.06
N VAL A 206 -6.63 6.41 -6.70
CA VAL A 206 -6.62 7.41 -7.79
C VAL A 206 -7.46 6.91 -8.98
N ARG A 207 -7.33 5.64 -9.39
CA ARG A 207 -8.16 5.03 -10.45
C ARG A 207 -9.64 5.00 -10.09
N LEU A 208 -9.96 4.72 -8.82
CA LEU A 208 -11.35 4.75 -8.32
C LEU A 208 -11.94 6.15 -8.47
N LEU A 209 -11.24 7.17 -7.97
CA LEU A 209 -11.68 8.57 -8.04
C LEU A 209 -11.74 9.09 -9.48
N GLY A 210 -10.80 8.67 -10.33
CA GLY A 210 -10.73 8.98 -11.75
C GLY A 210 -11.92 8.51 -12.59
N ARG A 211 -12.81 7.68 -12.03
CA ARG A 211 -14.09 7.30 -12.64
C ARG A 211 -15.17 8.39 -12.45
N TYR A 212 -14.99 9.29 -11.49
CA TYR A 212 -15.93 10.35 -11.15
C TYR A 212 -15.50 11.69 -11.71
N THR A 213 -14.20 12.02 -11.62
CA THR A 213 -13.61 13.25 -12.15
C THR A 213 -12.12 13.05 -12.43
N LYS A 214 -11.57 13.87 -13.35
CA LYS A 214 -10.11 13.94 -13.59
C LYS A 214 -9.44 15.03 -12.73
N ASN A 215 -10.22 15.92 -12.12
CA ASN A 215 -9.72 17.00 -11.28
C ASN A 215 -9.58 16.54 -9.83
N ILE A 216 -8.48 15.86 -9.52
CA ILE A 216 -8.18 15.33 -8.19
C ILE A 216 -7.17 16.27 -7.51
N ILE A 217 -7.55 16.82 -6.35
CA ILE A 217 -6.69 17.65 -5.51
C ILE A 217 -6.38 16.87 -4.23
N ALA A 218 -5.11 16.59 -3.98
CA ALA A 218 -4.66 16.06 -2.70
C ALA A 218 -4.34 17.24 -1.78
N LEU A 219 -4.98 17.29 -0.61
CA LEU A 219 -4.77 18.32 0.41
C LEU A 219 -3.82 17.77 1.47
N PHE A 220 -2.68 18.42 1.61
CA PHE A 220 -1.58 18.00 2.49
C PHE A 220 -1.44 18.92 3.69
N ASP A 221 -1.09 18.34 4.83
CA ASP A 221 -0.72 19.08 6.03
C ASP A 221 0.51 19.96 5.79
N GLY A 222 0.61 21.07 6.49
CA GLY A 222 1.68 22.07 6.30
C GLY A 222 3.06 21.66 6.85
N ASP A 223 3.24 20.41 7.27
CA ASP A 223 4.44 19.90 7.91
C ASP A 223 5.40 19.19 6.90
N ALA A 224 6.54 18.71 7.40
CA ALA A 224 7.53 18.00 6.59
C ALA A 224 7.01 16.64 6.07
N ALA A 225 6.12 15.97 6.83
CA ALA A 225 5.54 14.70 6.43
C ALA A 225 4.56 14.90 5.27
N GLY A 226 3.71 15.94 5.31
CA GLY A 226 2.82 16.31 4.23
C GLY A 226 3.58 16.68 2.93
N ARG A 227 4.71 17.39 3.04
CA ARG A 227 5.57 17.69 1.88
C ARG A 227 6.14 16.41 1.24
N LYS A 228 6.62 15.45 2.04
CA LYS A 228 7.10 14.16 1.53
C LYS A 228 5.98 13.33 0.93
N ALA A 229 4.79 13.36 1.52
CA ALA A 229 3.61 12.69 1.00
C ALA A 229 3.19 13.25 -0.38
N ALA A 230 3.27 14.58 -0.57
CA ALA A 230 2.99 15.23 -1.84
C ALA A 230 3.95 14.78 -2.96
N ALA A 231 5.25 14.75 -2.69
CA ALA A 231 6.24 14.26 -3.66
C ALA A 231 5.97 12.79 -4.06
N ARG A 232 5.67 11.91 -3.08
CA ARG A 232 5.30 10.52 -3.35
C ARG A 232 4.00 10.40 -4.14
N SER A 233 3.03 11.29 -3.90
CA SER A 233 1.73 11.25 -4.57
C SER A 233 1.87 11.46 -6.08
N PHE A 234 2.84 12.24 -6.57
CA PHE A 234 3.06 12.39 -8.00
C PHE A 234 3.31 11.05 -8.69
N GLU A 235 4.20 10.19 -8.16
CA GLU A 235 4.46 8.86 -8.73
C GLU A 235 3.20 7.99 -8.74
N ILE A 236 2.37 8.09 -7.69
CA ILE A 236 1.11 7.33 -7.56
C ILE A 236 0.11 7.76 -8.62
N PHE A 237 -0.02 9.06 -8.88
CA PHE A 237 -0.88 9.57 -9.93
C PHE A 237 -0.42 9.13 -11.31
N VAL A 238 0.87 9.22 -11.59
CA VAL A 238 1.47 8.74 -12.85
C VAL A 238 1.20 7.25 -13.06
N GLU A 239 1.39 6.41 -12.04
CA GLU A 239 1.12 4.98 -12.12
C GLU A 239 -0.37 4.67 -12.34
N ALA A 240 -1.25 5.53 -11.84
CA ALA A 240 -2.69 5.44 -12.09
C ALA A 240 -3.09 5.90 -13.50
N GLY A 241 -2.21 6.58 -14.23
CA GLY A 241 -2.49 7.20 -15.54
C GLY A 241 -3.33 8.46 -15.41
N LEU A 242 -3.08 9.26 -14.37
CA LEU A 242 -3.79 10.51 -14.10
C LEU A 242 -2.81 11.59 -13.65
N MET A 243 -3.19 12.86 -13.86
CA MET A 243 -2.46 14.01 -13.33
C MET A 243 -3.24 14.62 -12.19
N GLY A 244 -2.58 14.76 -11.02
CA GLY A 244 -3.18 15.35 -9.82
C GLY A 244 -2.62 16.74 -9.52
N ARG A 245 -3.33 17.45 -8.65
CA ARG A 245 -2.89 18.72 -8.06
C ARG A 245 -2.69 18.54 -6.56
N GLY A 246 -1.78 19.32 -5.97
CA GLY A 246 -1.54 19.39 -4.55
C GLY A 246 -1.92 20.75 -3.99
N ALA A 247 -2.66 20.78 -2.90
CA ALA A 247 -2.88 21.96 -2.10
C ALA A 247 -2.23 21.76 -0.73
N PHE A 248 -1.61 22.80 -0.18
CA PHE A 248 -0.80 22.71 1.03
C PHE A 248 -1.37 23.65 2.09
N LEU A 249 -1.70 23.07 3.23
CA LEU A 249 -2.14 23.85 4.38
C LEU A 249 -0.97 24.66 4.96
N PRO A 250 -1.22 25.81 5.58
CA PRO A 250 -0.22 26.53 6.36
C PRO A 250 0.34 25.64 7.48
N LYS A 251 1.54 25.97 7.93
CA LYS A 251 2.19 25.29 9.05
C LYS A 251 1.25 25.20 10.27
N ASP A 252 1.29 24.07 10.96
CA ASP A 252 0.50 23.77 12.16
C ASP A 252 -1.02 23.65 11.95
N HIS A 253 -1.48 23.57 10.68
CA HIS A 253 -2.87 23.28 10.34
C HIS A 253 -3.04 21.89 9.73
N ASP A 254 -4.09 21.19 10.20
CA ASP A 254 -4.75 20.09 9.50
C ASP A 254 -6.05 20.59 8.83
N PRO A 255 -6.72 19.80 7.97
CA PRO A 255 -7.94 20.24 7.29
C PRO A 255 -9.07 20.67 8.24
N ASP A 256 -9.25 19.97 9.38
CA ASP A 256 -10.24 20.30 10.40
C ASP A 256 -9.95 21.66 11.06
N SER A 257 -8.73 21.89 11.54
CA SER A 257 -8.34 23.14 12.17
C SER A 257 -8.37 24.33 11.22
N PHE A 258 -7.95 24.11 9.96
CA PHE A 258 -7.93 25.16 8.95
C PHE A 258 -9.34 25.64 8.59
N VAL A 259 -10.27 24.71 8.31
CA VAL A 259 -11.63 25.09 7.92
C VAL A 259 -12.38 25.76 9.07
N ARG A 260 -12.08 25.43 10.33
CA ARG A 260 -12.64 26.12 11.50
C ARG A 260 -12.13 27.54 11.64
N ALA A 261 -10.85 27.77 11.34
CA ALA A 261 -10.25 29.11 11.45
C ALA A 261 -10.64 30.03 10.29
N HIS A 262 -10.72 29.49 9.07
CA HIS A 262 -10.83 30.28 7.85
C HIS A 262 -12.16 30.09 7.07
N GLY A 263 -13.00 29.16 7.53
CA GLY A 263 -14.28 28.85 6.89
C GLY A 263 -14.13 28.19 5.51
N LYS A 264 -15.30 28.01 4.85
CA LYS A 264 -15.37 27.44 3.51
C LYS A 264 -14.60 28.26 2.48
N ASP A 265 -14.76 29.58 2.50
CA ASP A 265 -14.16 30.48 1.51
C ASP A 265 -12.64 30.50 1.58
N GLY A 266 -12.08 30.43 2.79
CA GLY A 266 -10.64 30.30 2.99
C GLY A 266 -10.08 29.01 2.40
N LEU A 267 -10.79 27.88 2.58
CA LEU A 267 -10.36 26.63 1.99
C LEU A 267 -10.54 26.59 0.45
N GLU A 268 -11.65 27.12 -0.06
CA GLU A 268 -11.87 27.19 -1.51
C GLU A 268 -10.81 28.07 -2.21
N LYS A 269 -10.37 29.16 -1.57
CA LYS A 269 -9.24 29.98 -2.04
C LYS A 269 -7.96 29.14 -2.10
N LEU A 270 -7.61 28.44 -1.03
CA LEU A 270 -6.42 27.58 -0.96
C LEU A 270 -6.47 26.48 -2.02
N LEU A 271 -7.61 25.85 -2.23
CA LEU A 271 -7.81 24.83 -3.28
C LEU A 271 -7.67 25.43 -4.69
N GLY A 272 -8.08 26.69 -4.89
CA GLY A 272 -7.85 27.43 -6.14
C GLY A 272 -6.36 27.64 -6.46
N GLU A 273 -5.52 27.75 -5.44
CA GLU A 273 -4.06 27.90 -5.53
C GLU A 273 -3.33 26.55 -5.66
N ALA A 274 -4.06 25.41 -5.72
CA ALA A 274 -3.44 24.09 -5.85
C ALA A 274 -2.54 24.01 -7.08
N VAL A 275 -1.35 23.46 -6.90
CA VAL A 275 -0.33 23.33 -7.96
C VAL A 275 -0.34 21.92 -8.56
N PRO A 276 0.04 21.73 -9.84
CA PRO A 276 0.26 20.41 -10.39
C PRO A 276 1.30 19.64 -9.58
N LEU A 277 1.01 18.39 -9.23
CA LEU A 277 1.95 17.56 -8.46
C LEU A 277 3.29 17.35 -9.18
N ALA A 278 3.31 17.39 -10.52
CA ALA A 278 4.53 17.33 -11.31
C ALA A 278 5.47 18.50 -10.99
N ASP A 279 4.94 19.74 -10.96
CA ASP A 279 5.73 20.94 -10.67
C ASP A 279 6.27 20.92 -9.25
N TYR A 280 5.41 20.50 -8.32
CA TYR A 280 5.82 20.33 -6.93
C TYR A 280 6.94 19.30 -6.81
N TYR A 281 6.82 18.16 -7.48
CA TYR A 281 7.82 17.09 -7.46
C TYR A 281 9.16 17.56 -8.01
N PHE A 282 9.16 18.31 -9.11
CA PHE A 282 10.39 18.84 -9.69
C PHE A 282 11.07 19.86 -8.76
N THR A 283 10.29 20.75 -8.13
CA THR A 283 10.82 21.69 -7.13
C THR A 283 11.41 20.92 -5.94
N TRP A 284 10.70 19.91 -5.44
CA TRP A 284 11.17 19.07 -4.34
C TRP A 284 12.47 18.33 -4.65
N LEU A 285 12.64 17.83 -5.87
CA LEU A 285 13.89 17.22 -6.32
C LEU A 285 15.02 18.24 -6.39
N GLU A 286 14.75 19.46 -6.90
CA GLU A 286 15.75 20.53 -6.98
C GLU A 286 16.20 20.98 -5.59
N GLU A 287 15.29 21.11 -4.64
CA GLU A 287 15.60 21.40 -3.23
C GLU A 287 16.45 20.33 -2.59
N GLY A 288 16.17 19.05 -2.88
CA GLY A 288 16.88 17.90 -2.29
C GLY A 288 18.27 17.64 -2.89
N TYR A 289 18.42 17.75 -4.20
CA TYR A 289 19.68 17.43 -4.91
C TYR A 289 20.50 18.63 -5.33
N GLY A 290 19.92 19.83 -5.30
CA GLY A 290 20.58 21.07 -5.70
C GLY A 290 20.73 21.22 -7.21
N ARG A 291 21.30 22.39 -7.61
CA ARG A 291 21.43 22.82 -9.03
C ARG A 291 22.78 22.46 -9.67
N SER A 292 23.67 21.81 -8.95
CA SER A 292 24.97 21.38 -9.48
C SER A 292 24.80 20.36 -10.62
N LEU A 293 25.84 20.13 -11.40
CA LEU A 293 25.81 19.13 -12.47
C LEU A 293 25.47 17.74 -11.95
N GLU A 294 26.04 17.38 -10.79
CA GLU A 294 25.74 16.11 -10.11
C GLU A 294 24.30 16.06 -9.60
N GLY A 295 23.80 17.17 -9.02
CA GLY A 295 22.40 17.31 -8.61
C GLY A 295 21.45 17.12 -9.77
N LYS A 296 21.68 17.81 -10.89
CA LYS A 296 20.87 17.68 -12.11
C LYS A 296 20.91 16.27 -12.70
N SER A 297 22.03 15.57 -12.62
CA SER A 297 22.13 14.18 -13.05
C SER A 297 21.25 13.26 -12.21
N ARG A 298 21.26 13.42 -10.88
CA ARG A 298 20.38 12.66 -9.96
C ARG A 298 18.90 12.98 -10.19
N ILE A 299 18.55 14.25 -10.37
CA ILE A 299 17.19 14.70 -10.70
C ILE A 299 16.73 14.03 -12.00
N ALA A 300 17.56 14.01 -13.04
CA ALA A 300 17.22 13.35 -14.31
C ALA A 300 16.97 11.84 -14.14
N GLN A 301 17.77 11.16 -13.31
CA GLN A 301 17.55 9.73 -13.00
C GLN A 301 16.21 9.49 -12.29
N GLU A 302 15.86 10.31 -11.28
CA GLU A 302 14.58 10.21 -10.59
C GLU A 302 13.39 10.46 -11.52
N ILE A 303 13.48 11.49 -12.38
CA ILE A 303 12.44 11.79 -13.38
C ILE A 303 12.31 10.63 -14.37
N ASN A 304 13.41 10.07 -14.88
CA ASN A 304 13.37 8.93 -15.78
C ASN A 304 12.74 7.70 -15.15
N ARG A 305 12.96 7.46 -13.84
CA ARG A 305 12.30 6.40 -13.10
C ARG A 305 10.77 6.57 -13.08
N VAL A 306 10.30 7.81 -12.94
CA VAL A 306 8.86 8.12 -12.97
C VAL A 306 8.32 8.03 -14.39
N LEU A 307 9.02 8.58 -15.38
CA LEU A 307 8.64 8.51 -16.80
C LEU A 307 8.48 7.08 -17.30
N ALA A 308 9.29 6.14 -16.81
CA ALA A 308 9.17 4.72 -17.13
C ALA A 308 7.81 4.10 -16.69
N LYS A 309 7.09 4.74 -15.76
CA LYS A 309 5.75 4.32 -15.31
C LYS A 309 4.62 4.96 -16.14
N VAL A 310 4.91 5.99 -16.92
CA VAL A 310 3.93 6.70 -17.76
C VAL A 310 3.53 5.80 -18.92
N ARG A 311 2.23 5.52 -19.04
CA ARG A 311 1.72 4.65 -20.11
C ARG A 311 1.41 5.38 -21.40
N ASN A 312 1.05 6.64 -21.29
CA ASN A 312 0.68 7.49 -22.43
C ASN A 312 1.89 8.26 -22.94
N PRO A 313 2.36 8.03 -24.17
CA PRO A 313 3.53 8.71 -24.74
C PRO A 313 3.38 10.25 -24.78
N PHE A 314 2.16 10.76 -24.99
CA PHE A 314 1.91 12.21 -25.00
C PHE A 314 2.07 12.83 -23.61
N GLU A 315 1.62 12.13 -22.56
CA GLU A 315 1.81 12.57 -21.17
C GLU A 315 3.29 12.53 -20.80
N ALA A 316 4.02 11.50 -21.23
CA ALA A 316 5.47 11.42 -21.05
C ALA A 316 6.19 12.59 -21.71
N ASP A 317 5.85 12.93 -22.97
CA ASP A 317 6.43 14.05 -23.70
C ASP A 317 6.14 15.39 -22.99
N LEU A 318 4.91 15.59 -22.53
CA LEU A 318 4.52 16.79 -21.78
C LEU A 318 5.31 16.93 -20.48
N LEU A 319 5.47 15.84 -19.72
CA LEU A 319 6.25 15.82 -18.49
C LEU A 319 7.74 16.10 -18.74
N VAL A 320 8.31 15.56 -19.81
CA VAL A 320 9.70 15.81 -20.22
C VAL A 320 9.89 17.30 -20.52
N ARG A 321 9.03 17.89 -21.37
CA ARG A 321 9.10 19.33 -21.68
C ARG A 321 9.02 20.19 -20.42
N ARG A 322 8.06 19.88 -19.55
CA ARG A 322 7.87 20.62 -18.30
C ARG A 322 9.08 20.50 -17.36
N ALA A 323 9.69 19.31 -17.27
CA ALA A 323 10.93 19.13 -16.50
C ALA A 323 12.12 19.90 -17.10
N VAL A 324 12.25 19.90 -18.43
CA VAL A 324 13.27 20.70 -19.15
C VAL A 324 13.12 22.18 -18.82
N ASP A 325 11.91 22.72 -18.94
CA ASP A 325 11.63 24.14 -18.74
C ASP A 325 11.87 24.57 -17.29
N GLN A 326 11.39 23.76 -16.31
CA GLN A 326 11.47 24.12 -14.89
C GLN A 326 12.86 23.92 -14.30
N LEU A 327 13.55 22.82 -14.64
CA LEU A 327 14.82 22.42 -14.03
C LEU A 327 16.04 22.81 -14.85
N ASN A 328 15.84 23.33 -16.05
CA ASN A 328 16.92 23.64 -17.01
C ASN A 328 17.88 22.43 -17.20
N ILE A 329 17.29 21.26 -17.48
CA ILE A 329 17.99 20.00 -17.76
C ILE A 329 17.86 19.73 -19.27
N ARG A 330 18.92 19.21 -19.89
CA ARG A 330 18.87 18.85 -21.31
C ARG A 330 17.88 17.71 -21.55
N GLU A 331 17.01 17.86 -22.53
CA GLU A 331 15.99 16.88 -22.91
C GLU A 331 16.58 15.48 -23.20
N THR A 332 17.78 15.44 -23.80
CA THR A 332 18.50 14.20 -24.09
C THR A 332 18.77 13.34 -22.84
N LEU A 333 18.89 13.94 -21.66
CA LEU A 333 19.08 13.23 -20.39
C LEU A 333 17.77 12.59 -19.88
N LEU A 334 16.62 13.13 -20.29
CA LEU A 334 15.28 12.64 -19.90
C LEU A 334 14.69 11.67 -20.93
N ARG A 335 15.24 11.62 -22.16
CA ARG A 335 14.82 10.68 -23.21
C ARG A 335 15.78 9.52 -23.41
N ALA A 336 16.90 9.47 -22.65
CA ALA A 336 17.84 8.37 -22.75
C ALA A 336 17.17 7.07 -22.29
N PRO A 337 17.24 5.96 -23.05
CA PRO A 337 16.78 4.67 -22.57
C PRO A 337 17.50 4.35 -21.25
N LEU A 338 16.78 3.96 -20.23
CA LEU A 338 17.35 3.40 -19.01
C LEU A 338 18.18 2.17 -19.40
N GLY A 339 19.48 2.33 -19.68
CA GLY A 339 20.36 1.22 -20.07
C GLY A 339 21.51 1.53 -21.01
N GLN A 340 21.64 2.74 -21.58
CA GLN A 340 22.80 3.09 -22.43
C GLN A 340 23.37 4.46 -22.08
N GLY A 341 24.35 4.43 -21.21
CA GLY A 341 25.11 5.63 -20.85
C GLY A 341 26.09 5.35 -19.72
N GLU A 342 27.06 4.45 -19.96
CA GLU A 342 28.27 4.46 -19.15
C GLU A 342 29.02 5.77 -19.41
N VAL A 343 28.77 6.77 -18.58
CA VAL A 343 29.75 7.84 -18.35
C VAL A 343 30.63 7.32 -17.22
N ARG A 344 31.84 6.84 -17.58
CA ARG A 344 32.90 6.55 -16.61
C ARG A 344 33.08 7.76 -15.68
N PRO A 345 32.87 7.60 -14.36
CA PRO A 345 33.22 8.66 -13.42
C PRO A 345 34.73 8.61 -13.18
N ALA A 346 35.39 9.76 -13.33
CA ALA A 346 36.70 9.98 -12.76
C ALA A 346 36.64 9.79 -11.25
N ALA A 347 37.57 9.01 -10.72
CA ALA A 347 37.73 8.69 -9.30
C ALA A 347 37.74 9.94 -8.42
N LYS A 348 36.80 10.05 -7.46
CA LYS A 348 36.95 10.90 -6.26
C LYS A 348 36.13 10.36 -5.10
N THR A 349 36.84 10.11 -4.02
CA THR A 349 36.60 10.08 -2.56
C THR A 349 35.17 9.90 -2.01
N PRO A 350 34.97 9.02 -1.03
CA PRO A 350 33.65 8.60 -0.54
C PRO A 350 33.05 9.64 0.40
N ALA A 351 31.90 10.19 0.03
CA ALA A 351 31.02 10.90 0.94
C ALA A 351 29.83 9.99 1.30
N GLN A 352 29.54 9.96 2.57
CA GLN A 352 28.56 9.12 3.26
C GLN A 352 27.19 9.09 2.57
N ARG A 353 26.70 7.88 2.24
CA ARG A 353 25.31 7.61 1.85
C ARG A 353 24.41 7.61 3.09
N PRO A 354 23.23 8.24 3.07
CA PRO A 354 22.18 7.88 4.01
C PRO A 354 21.62 6.51 3.61
N ALA A 355 21.66 5.59 4.54
CA ALA A 355 21.01 4.28 4.40
C ALA A 355 19.50 4.45 4.40
N ASP A 356 18.83 4.38 3.24
CA ASP A 356 17.41 4.02 3.09
C ASP A 356 16.93 4.30 1.66
N SER A 357 17.21 3.39 0.74
CA SER A 357 16.38 3.08 -0.44
C SER A 357 17.09 2.08 -1.38
N ALA A 358 17.21 0.83 -0.91
CA ALA A 358 17.50 -0.27 -1.81
C ALA A 358 16.22 -0.63 -2.60
N PRO A 359 16.29 -0.99 -3.91
CA PRO A 359 15.15 -1.52 -4.65
C PRO A 359 14.58 -2.73 -3.91
N ALA A 360 13.27 -2.96 -4.00
CA ALA A 360 12.62 -4.10 -3.35
C ALA A 360 13.20 -5.48 -3.74
N GLN A 361 13.98 -5.54 -4.82
CA GLN A 361 14.76 -6.71 -5.24
C GLN A 361 15.97 -6.99 -4.33
N ASP A 362 16.61 -5.95 -3.86
CA ASP A 362 17.81 -6.00 -3.00
C ASP A 362 17.43 -6.29 -1.53
N ALA A 363 16.24 -5.86 -1.09
CA ALA A 363 15.81 -5.99 0.30
C ALA A 363 15.65 -7.45 0.76
N ALA A 364 15.13 -8.35 -0.08
CA ALA A 364 14.94 -9.76 0.27
C ALA A 364 16.28 -10.51 0.30
N GLU A 365 17.18 -10.22 -0.64
CA GLU A 365 18.52 -10.80 -0.71
C GLU A 365 19.37 -10.29 0.46
N ARG A 366 19.29 -9.00 0.76
CA ARG A 366 19.92 -8.37 1.93
C ARG A 366 19.42 -9.00 3.24
N SER A 367 18.11 -9.25 3.36
CA SER A 367 17.52 -9.93 4.51
C SER A 367 18.03 -11.36 4.65
N LEU A 368 18.16 -12.12 3.55
CA LEU A 368 18.73 -13.46 3.55
C LEU A 368 20.16 -13.45 4.08
N ILE A 369 21.00 -12.59 3.52
CA ILE A 369 22.41 -12.44 3.93
C ILE A 369 22.51 -12.01 5.40
N GLY A 370 21.70 -11.06 5.85
CA GLY A 370 21.64 -10.62 7.25
C GLY A 370 21.28 -11.75 8.22
N LEU A 371 20.30 -12.60 7.84
CA LEU A 371 19.94 -13.79 8.64
C LEU A 371 21.07 -14.82 8.68
N MET A 372 21.75 -15.09 7.57
CA MET A 372 22.90 -16.00 7.51
C MET A 372 24.09 -15.52 8.37
N LEU A 373 24.36 -14.22 8.38
CA LEU A 373 25.43 -13.62 9.20
C LEU A 373 25.11 -13.66 10.69
N ARG A 374 23.87 -13.40 11.06
CA ARG A 374 23.43 -13.31 12.46
C ARG A 374 23.16 -14.68 13.08
N PHE A 375 22.64 -15.62 12.29
CA PHE A 375 22.28 -16.97 12.70
C PHE A 375 22.99 -18.00 11.80
N PRO A 376 24.29 -18.26 11.97
CA PRO A 376 25.06 -19.13 11.09
C PRO A 376 24.51 -20.57 10.97
N ALA A 377 23.80 -21.07 11.98
CA ALA A 377 23.10 -22.35 11.92
C ALA A 377 22.06 -22.42 10.80
N THR A 378 21.60 -21.27 10.28
CA THR A 378 20.65 -21.21 9.16
C THR A 378 21.29 -21.47 7.80
N ILE A 379 22.63 -21.37 7.69
CA ILE A 379 23.37 -21.50 6.43
C ILE A 379 23.15 -22.87 5.78
N GLU A 380 23.22 -23.95 6.57
CA GLU A 380 22.97 -25.31 6.06
C GLU A 380 21.56 -25.49 5.51
N ARG A 381 20.58 -24.86 6.15
CA ARG A 381 19.20 -24.88 5.67
C ARG A 381 19.05 -24.10 4.37
N VAL A 382 19.65 -22.93 4.28
CA VAL A 382 19.63 -22.11 3.05
C VAL A 382 20.29 -22.85 1.89
N GLU A 383 21.40 -23.51 2.14
CA GLU A 383 22.12 -24.30 1.13
C GLU A 383 21.30 -25.49 0.62
N ARG A 384 20.63 -26.21 1.53
CA ARG A 384 19.78 -27.37 1.22
C ARG A 384 18.51 -26.98 0.48
N ASP A 385 17.82 -25.96 0.98
CA ASP A 385 16.46 -25.63 0.52
C ASP A 385 16.51 -24.78 -0.76
N ALA A 386 17.63 -24.13 -1.03
CA ALA A 386 17.67 -23.08 -1.99
C ALA A 386 18.86 -23.08 -2.97
N GLY A 387 20.05 -23.44 -2.54
CA GLY A 387 21.27 -23.36 -3.37
C GLY A 387 21.58 -21.92 -3.85
N ALA A 388 22.79 -21.69 -4.34
CA ALA A 388 23.18 -20.35 -4.84
C ALA A 388 22.52 -20.01 -6.19
N ASP A 389 22.16 -21.00 -6.98
CA ASP A 389 21.65 -20.80 -8.34
C ASP A 389 20.16 -20.49 -8.33
N GLY A 390 19.87 -19.20 -8.58
CA GLY A 390 18.51 -18.69 -8.76
C GLY A 390 17.88 -17.99 -7.57
N LEU A 391 18.45 -18.06 -6.36
CA LEU A 391 17.95 -17.33 -5.21
C LEU A 391 18.54 -15.93 -5.11
N VAL A 392 19.82 -15.81 -5.34
CA VAL A 392 20.58 -14.58 -5.16
C VAL A 392 20.97 -14.03 -6.51
N GLY A 393 20.69 -12.75 -6.74
CA GLY A 393 21.11 -12.05 -7.95
C GLY A 393 22.62 -11.93 -8.06
N PRO A 394 23.12 -11.58 -9.26
CA PRO A 394 24.57 -11.51 -9.50
C PRO A 394 25.30 -10.62 -8.50
N GLU A 395 24.64 -9.60 -7.97
CA GLU A 395 25.22 -8.63 -7.04
C GLU A 395 25.51 -9.20 -5.64
N TRP A 396 24.72 -10.14 -5.15
CA TRP A 396 24.88 -10.78 -3.85
C TRP A 396 25.48 -12.19 -3.93
N LYS A 397 25.68 -12.72 -5.12
CA LYS A 397 26.16 -14.10 -5.33
C LYS A 397 27.56 -14.32 -4.76
N ASP A 398 28.44 -13.36 -4.90
CA ASP A 398 29.80 -13.43 -4.37
C ASP A 398 29.81 -13.40 -2.84
N VAL A 399 28.96 -12.57 -2.25
CA VAL A 399 28.76 -12.49 -0.79
C VAL A 399 28.20 -13.81 -0.25
N PHE A 400 27.18 -14.34 -0.88
CA PHE A 400 26.56 -15.62 -0.53
C PHE A 400 27.60 -16.76 -0.56
N ASN A 401 28.33 -16.89 -1.65
CA ASN A 401 29.36 -17.91 -1.81
C ASN A 401 30.49 -17.77 -0.80
N ALA A 402 30.92 -16.55 -0.47
CA ALA A 402 31.95 -16.30 0.53
C ALA A 402 31.49 -16.71 1.93
N ILE A 403 30.22 -16.43 2.31
CA ILE A 403 29.65 -16.85 3.60
C ILE A 403 29.58 -18.38 3.69
N VAL A 404 29.08 -19.04 2.65
CA VAL A 404 28.97 -20.52 2.62
C VAL A 404 30.37 -21.18 2.67
N SER A 405 31.34 -20.65 1.91
CA SER A 405 32.72 -21.18 1.93
C SER A 405 33.34 -21.06 3.32
N GLU A 406 33.19 -19.90 3.97
CA GLU A 406 33.75 -19.68 5.30
C GLU A 406 33.11 -20.55 6.37
N TRP A 407 31.78 -20.75 6.29
CA TRP A 407 31.03 -21.66 7.15
C TRP A 407 31.52 -23.11 6.99
N ARG A 408 31.70 -23.58 5.75
CA ARG A 408 32.20 -24.94 5.46
C ARG A 408 33.63 -25.16 5.94
N GLU A 409 34.49 -24.12 5.81
CA GLU A 409 35.91 -24.23 6.18
C GLU A 409 36.15 -24.15 7.68
N ARG A 410 35.34 -23.33 8.40
CA ARG A 410 35.67 -22.95 9.80
C ARG A 410 34.54 -23.23 10.79
N GLY A 411 33.35 -23.63 10.35
CA GLY A 411 32.17 -23.80 11.20
C GLY A 411 31.68 -22.52 11.86
N ARG A 412 32.17 -21.36 11.41
CA ARG A 412 31.76 -20.01 11.86
C ARG A 412 31.99 -19.00 10.76
N VAL A 413 31.25 -17.90 10.81
CA VAL A 413 31.40 -16.77 9.89
C VAL A 413 32.04 -15.61 10.65
N ASP A 414 33.26 -15.21 10.23
CA ASP A 414 33.97 -14.09 10.80
C ASP A 414 33.88 -12.87 9.88
N GLY A 415 33.28 -11.78 10.38
CA GLY A 415 33.02 -10.57 9.60
C GLY A 415 34.31 -9.92 9.05
N ALA A 416 35.42 -9.96 9.79
CA ALA A 416 36.67 -9.38 9.34
C ALA A 416 37.29 -10.20 8.20
N SER A 417 37.25 -11.52 8.30
CA SER A 417 37.71 -12.44 7.26
C SER A 417 36.86 -12.33 6.00
N LEU A 418 35.54 -12.20 6.17
CA LEU A 418 34.57 -12.10 5.08
C LEU A 418 34.75 -10.78 4.29
N THR A 419 34.86 -9.65 5.00
CA THR A 419 35.06 -8.34 4.37
C THR A 419 36.38 -8.22 3.60
N ALA A 420 37.43 -8.93 4.04
CA ALA A 420 38.71 -8.97 3.33
C ALA A 420 38.67 -9.70 1.98
N LYS A 421 37.67 -10.58 1.77
CA LYS A 421 37.47 -11.38 0.54
C LYS A 421 36.53 -10.70 -0.48
N LEU A 422 35.86 -9.61 -0.09
CA LEU A 422 34.82 -8.95 -0.88
C LEU A 422 35.29 -7.61 -1.46
N SER A 423 34.60 -7.11 -2.44
CA SER A 423 34.82 -5.74 -2.94
C SER A 423 34.56 -4.71 -1.84
N PRO A 424 35.21 -3.52 -1.87
CA PRO A 424 35.02 -2.50 -0.84
C PRO A 424 33.56 -2.09 -0.63
N GLU A 425 32.75 -2.11 -1.69
CA GLU A 425 31.32 -1.79 -1.65
C GLU A 425 30.56 -2.88 -0.87
N ARG A 426 30.80 -4.15 -1.15
CA ARG A 426 30.15 -5.29 -0.45
C ARG A 426 30.65 -5.47 0.97
N ALA A 427 31.92 -5.15 1.23
CA ALA A 427 32.46 -5.12 2.59
C ALA A 427 31.73 -4.10 3.47
N ALA A 428 31.38 -2.92 2.92
CA ALA A 428 30.59 -1.91 3.62
C ALA A 428 29.14 -2.38 3.89
N ASP A 429 28.49 -3.05 2.92
CA ASP A 429 27.15 -3.63 3.09
C ASP A 429 27.13 -4.69 4.20
N ILE A 430 28.13 -5.57 4.25
CA ILE A 430 28.27 -6.61 5.30
C ILE A 430 28.51 -5.98 6.67
N ALA A 431 29.38 -4.97 6.76
CA ALA A 431 29.62 -4.26 8.02
C ALA A 431 28.35 -3.58 8.54
N ALA A 432 27.55 -2.98 7.66
CA ALA A 432 26.26 -2.39 8.01
C ALA A 432 25.26 -3.44 8.51
N LEU A 433 25.15 -4.61 7.83
CA LEU A 433 24.26 -5.71 8.24
C LEU A 433 24.64 -6.31 9.61
N MET A 434 25.94 -6.35 9.93
CA MET A 434 26.42 -6.83 11.23
C MET A 434 26.19 -5.83 12.37
N LEU A 435 26.07 -4.54 12.06
CA LEU A 435 25.77 -3.47 13.02
C LEU A 435 24.27 -3.23 13.25
N GLU A 436 23.39 -3.71 12.36
CA GLU A 436 21.95 -3.64 12.53
C GLU A 436 21.51 -4.53 13.70
N SER A 437 21.35 -3.95 14.89
CA SER A 437 20.98 -4.65 16.13
C SER A 437 19.47 -4.61 16.37
N GLU A 438 18.66 -5.32 15.58
CA GLU A 438 17.33 -5.71 16.02
C GLU A 438 17.42 -7.03 16.80
N ALA A 439 16.89 -7.04 18.03
CA ALA A 439 16.80 -8.24 18.85
C ALA A 439 15.71 -9.16 18.28
N VAL A 440 16.09 -10.03 17.34
CA VAL A 440 15.22 -11.08 16.80
C VAL A 440 15.52 -12.36 17.55
N GLU A 441 14.51 -13.02 18.10
CA GLU A 441 14.64 -14.33 18.73
C GLU A 441 14.88 -15.42 17.67
N GLU A 442 15.62 -16.47 18.01
CA GLU A 442 16.02 -17.56 17.09
C GLU A 442 14.81 -18.25 16.43
N ALA A 443 13.70 -18.38 17.15
CA ALA A 443 12.44 -18.94 16.64
C ALA A 443 11.79 -18.03 15.58
N GLU A 444 11.86 -16.73 15.76
CA GLU A 444 11.36 -15.73 14.82
C GLU A 444 12.26 -15.65 13.57
N ALA A 445 13.58 -15.73 13.75
CA ALA A 445 14.54 -15.79 12.66
C ALA A 445 14.32 -17.01 11.74
N ALA A 446 14.00 -18.17 12.31
CA ALA A 446 13.70 -19.38 11.54
C ALA A 446 12.44 -19.24 10.67
N LYS A 447 11.42 -18.52 11.17
CA LYS A 447 10.18 -18.20 10.43
C LYS A 447 10.46 -17.18 9.33
N MET A 448 11.15 -16.08 9.65
CA MET A 448 11.56 -15.06 8.69
C MET A 448 12.37 -15.68 7.54
N LEU A 449 13.31 -16.57 7.86
CA LEU A 449 14.11 -17.28 6.86
C LEU A 449 13.24 -18.08 5.89
N GLY A 450 12.25 -18.82 6.39
CA GLY A 450 11.32 -19.58 5.55
C GLY A 450 10.54 -18.68 4.59
N ASP A 451 10.03 -17.54 5.08
CA ASP A 451 9.30 -16.57 4.26
C ASP A 451 10.21 -15.90 3.20
N VAL A 452 11.45 -15.57 3.54
CA VAL A 452 12.42 -14.97 2.61
C VAL A 452 12.83 -15.98 1.52
N ILE A 453 13.13 -17.23 1.87
CA ILE A 453 13.48 -18.29 0.91
C ILE A 453 12.31 -18.53 -0.05
N ALA A 454 11.09 -18.68 0.45
CA ALA A 454 9.90 -18.89 -0.38
C ALA A 454 9.66 -17.71 -1.34
N HIS A 455 9.88 -16.48 -0.87
CA HIS A 455 9.77 -15.28 -1.72
C HIS A 455 10.81 -15.28 -2.85
N LEU A 456 12.06 -15.56 -2.55
CA LEU A 456 13.15 -15.58 -3.53
C LEU A 456 12.98 -16.71 -4.56
N GLN A 457 12.62 -17.92 -4.12
CA GLN A 457 12.32 -19.06 -5.00
C GLN A 457 11.17 -18.75 -5.96
N ARG A 458 10.09 -18.15 -5.45
CA ARG A 458 8.94 -17.75 -6.28
C ARG A 458 9.35 -16.70 -7.32
N ARG A 459 10.17 -15.73 -6.94
CA ARG A 459 10.71 -14.71 -7.85
C ARG A 459 11.52 -15.36 -8.97
N HIS A 460 12.38 -16.31 -8.65
CA HIS A 460 13.20 -17.04 -9.60
C HIS A 460 12.32 -17.82 -10.60
N LEU A 461 11.36 -18.61 -10.12
CA LEU A 461 10.45 -19.38 -10.96
C LEU A 461 9.64 -18.48 -11.91
N ARG A 462 9.18 -17.33 -11.45
CA ARG A 462 8.49 -16.34 -12.31
C ARG A 462 9.42 -15.68 -13.34
N GLY A 463 10.71 -15.54 -13.03
CA GLY A 463 11.73 -15.14 -14.00
C GLY A 463 11.84 -16.15 -15.12
N LEU A 464 12.08 -17.42 -14.77
CA LEU A 464 12.16 -18.53 -15.71
C LEU A 464 10.89 -18.68 -16.57
N GLU A 465 9.72 -18.53 -15.97
CA GLU A 465 8.45 -18.57 -16.69
C GLU A 465 8.37 -17.49 -17.77
N ARG A 466 8.78 -16.25 -17.46
CA ARG A 466 8.79 -15.16 -18.44
C ARG A 466 9.76 -15.41 -19.58
N ASP A 467 10.95 -15.92 -19.28
CA ASP A 467 11.98 -16.19 -20.27
C ASP A 467 11.56 -17.35 -21.20
N LEU A 468 10.96 -18.40 -20.64
CA LEU A 468 10.43 -19.52 -21.42
C LEU A 468 9.26 -19.09 -22.30
N ARG A 469 8.33 -18.27 -21.81
CA ARG A 469 7.24 -17.70 -22.64
C ARG A 469 7.78 -16.87 -23.80
N ARG A 470 8.85 -16.10 -23.57
CA ARG A 470 9.53 -15.35 -24.63
C ARG A 470 10.20 -16.28 -25.64
N ALA A 471 10.88 -17.32 -25.16
CA ALA A 471 11.52 -18.31 -26.03
C ALA A 471 10.49 -19.09 -26.88
N ILE A 472 9.36 -19.48 -26.31
CA ILE A 472 8.24 -20.13 -27.02
C ILE A 472 7.72 -19.21 -28.12
N ARG A 473 7.51 -17.95 -27.88
CA ARG A 473 7.06 -16.98 -28.88
C ARG A 473 8.05 -16.84 -30.04
N ILE A 474 9.35 -16.74 -29.74
CA ILE A 474 10.41 -16.64 -30.75
C ILE A 474 10.45 -17.91 -31.60
N ALA A 475 10.30 -19.11 -31.00
CA ALA A 475 10.26 -20.36 -31.71
C ALA A 475 9.02 -20.45 -32.62
N GLU A 476 7.87 -19.95 -32.17
CA GLU A 476 6.62 -19.89 -32.95
C GLU A 476 6.74 -18.96 -34.15
N GLU A 477 7.32 -17.76 -33.97
CA GLU A 477 7.59 -16.81 -35.06
C GLU A 477 8.56 -17.40 -36.11
N LYS A 478 9.54 -18.21 -35.68
CA LYS A 478 10.50 -18.91 -36.54
C LYS A 478 9.98 -20.22 -37.14
N LYS A 479 8.74 -20.64 -36.79
CA LYS A 479 8.15 -21.94 -37.17
C LYS A 479 9.00 -23.16 -36.76
N ASP A 480 9.75 -23.04 -35.67
CA ASP A 480 10.58 -24.12 -35.11
C ASP A 480 9.75 -24.90 -34.08
N GLU A 481 8.98 -25.86 -34.59
CA GLU A 481 8.08 -26.70 -33.79
C GLU A 481 8.83 -27.59 -32.78
N LYS A 482 10.09 -27.96 -33.07
CA LYS A 482 10.90 -28.77 -32.15
C LYS A 482 11.27 -27.96 -30.91
N THR A 483 11.89 -26.82 -31.10
CA THR A 483 12.28 -25.91 -29.99
C THR A 483 11.04 -25.42 -29.22
N LYS A 484 9.94 -25.11 -29.90
CA LYS A 484 8.68 -24.74 -29.27
C LYS A 484 8.18 -25.82 -28.31
N LYS A 485 8.17 -27.09 -28.74
CA LYS A 485 7.71 -28.21 -27.91
C LYS A 485 8.60 -28.44 -26.71
N GLU A 486 9.92 -28.36 -26.87
CA GLU A 486 10.89 -28.47 -25.77
C GLU A 486 10.67 -27.37 -24.70
N ARG A 487 10.56 -26.11 -25.13
CA ARG A 487 10.34 -24.98 -24.23
C ARG A 487 8.96 -24.99 -23.56
N MET A 488 7.93 -25.54 -24.23
CA MET A 488 6.62 -25.76 -23.60
C MET A 488 6.68 -26.80 -22.47
N LEU A 489 7.43 -27.86 -22.62
CA LEU A 489 7.62 -28.86 -21.55
C LEU A 489 8.34 -28.25 -20.33
N GLU A 490 9.41 -27.51 -20.59
CA GLU A 490 10.13 -26.78 -19.53
C GLU A 490 9.22 -25.78 -18.82
N TRP A 491 8.40 -25.04 -19.56
CA TRP A 491 7.42 -24.10 -18.99
C TRP A 491 6.39 -24.80 -18.09
N GLN A 492 5.85 -25.94 -18.53
CA GLN A 492 4.91 -26.73 -17.73
C GLN A 492 5.54 -27.19 -16.40
N GLU A 493 6.82 -27.58 -16.43
CA GLU A 493 7.54 -27.99 -15.24
C GLU A 493 7.75 -26.82 -14.28
N VAL A 494 8.12 -25.64 -14.77
CA VAL A 494 8.29 -24.42 -13.94
C VAL A 494 6.96 -24.05 -13.28
N VAL A 495 5.84 -24.06 -14.01
CA VAL A 495 4.50 -23.78 -13.47
C VAL A 495 4.09 -24.82 -12.41
N ARG A 496 4.41 -26.09 -12.62
CA ARG A 496 4.16 -27.16 -11.64
C ARG A 496 4.94 -26.92 -10.36
N ARG A 497 6.23 -26.57 -10.45
CA ARG A 497 7.09 -26.25 -9.30
C ARG A 497 6.59 -25.02 -8.52
N GLU A 498 6.16 -23.96 -9.20
CA GLU A 498 5.59 -22.79 -8.53
C GLU A 498 4.34 -23.16 -7.72
N ARG A 499 3.42 -23.97 -8.29
CA ARG A 499 2.22 -24.45 -7.60
C ARG A 499 2.55 -25.31 -6.38
N GLN A 500 3.55 -26.17 -6.48
CA GLN A 500 4.00 -27.03 -5.39
C GLN A 500 4.60 -26.20 -4.26
N LEU A 501 5.48 -25.24 -4.58
CA LEU A 501 6.06 -24.29 -3.61
C LEU A 501 4.97 -23.53 -2.84
N MET A 502 3.95 -23.05 -3.54
CA MET A 502 2.83 -22.33 -2.91
C MET A 502 2.01 -23.20 -1.97
N ARG A 503 1.81 -24.48 -2.30
CA ARG A 503 1.12 -25.43 -1.42
C ARG A 503 1.93 -25.73 -0.15
N GLN A 504 3.24 -25.95 -0.28
CA GLN A 504 4.12 -26.21 0.85
C GLN A 504 4.20 -24.98 1.77
N TRP A 505 4.31 -23.79 1.22
CA TRP A 505 4.34 -22.55 1.99
C TRP A 505 3.02 -22.28 2.73
N SER A 506 1.86 -22.58 2.12
CA SER A 506 0.57 -22.45 2.79
C SER A 506 0.37 -23.50 3.89
N ALA A 507 0.88 -24.71 3.73
CA ALA A 507 0.81 -25.78 4.73
C ALA A 507 1.69 -25.47 5.96
N SER A 508 2.91 -24.99 5.77
CA SER A 508 3.82 -24.61 6.86
C SER A 508 3.31 -23.43 7.72
N ARG A 509 2.43 -22.60 7.18
CA ARG A 509 1.76 -21.52 7.94
C ARG A 509 0.57 -22.00 8.76
N THR A 510 -0.01 -23.14 8.42
CA THR A 510 -1.16 -23.72 9.15
C THR A 510 -0.72 -24.58 10.32
N GLU A 511 0.49 -25.14 10.30
CA GLU A 511 1.04 -25.94 11.39
C GLU A 511 1.69 -25.11 12.53
N THR A 512 1.88 -23.81 12.31
CA THR A 512 2.52 -22.88 13.28
C THR A 512 1.51 -21.92 13.94
N GLN A 513 0.20 -22.14 13.77
CA GLN A 513 -0.92 -21.52 14.48
C GLN A 513 -1.58 -22.52 15.42
#